data_5c37c118a74767b318ed16b9e320f3f7
#
_entry.id   5c37c118a74767b318ed16b9e320f3f7
#
_cell.length_a   1.000
_cell.length_b   1.000
_cell.length_c   1.000
_cell.angle_alpha   90.00
_cell.angle_beta   90.00
_cell.angle_gamma   90.00
#
_symmetry.space_group_name_H-M   'P 1'
#
loop_
_entity.id
_entity.type
_entity.pdbx_description
1 polymer ?
#
loop_
_entity_poly.entity_id
_entity_poly.type
_entity_poly.pdbx_seq_one_letter_code
_entity_poly.pdbx_strand_id
1 'polypeptide(L)'
;SDIKTELDYAMCQLDQDSPFFKADMYKKYFTLDYNQSLTGGEKSWLEEHGDIRMGFLNNDPAIFSMDETTGKLTGMLPEYVSYAKDCLGNQTLKFNIQDYDDYDEMLQALQNHEIDMIFYAGRNPDIAEKKGYALTNTAWTYNLMAVTDEKNFDEGNGYTVAVPKEKEALKQQLTFSYPQWNLVDYDSFEEAAEMITNEKADCFLMGASQAMVYDNNRDFKSVPLTKTMEACFAVKGGEETLLSILNKTLKGMPSGMLTSALAIYDSTADKVTFLDFVKDNM
;
A
#
# COMPACT_ATOMS: atom_id res chain seq x y z
N SER A 1 -16.50 -10.08 -51.01
CA SER A 1 -16.21 -9.52 -49.70
C SER A 1 -15.23 -10.44 -49.02
N ASP A 2 -14.20 -9.87 -48.47
CA ASP A 2 -13.17 -10.61 -47.78
C ASP A 2 -13.66 -10.86 -46.35
N ILE A 3 -13.73 -12.12 -45.94
CA ILE A 3 -14.14 -12.54 -44.59
C ILE A 3 -13.44 -11.72 -43.51
N LYS A 4 -12.19 -11.32 -43.75
CA LYS A 4 -11.43 -10.44 -42.86
C LYS A 4 -12.11 -9.07 -42.68
N THR A 5 -12.55 -8.45 -43.79
CA THR A 5 -13.21 -7.14 -43.75
C THR A 5 -14.54 -7.19 -43.01
N GLU A 6 -15.29 -8.29 -43.17
CA GLU A 6 -16.55 -8.49 -42.41
C GLU A 6 -16.31 -8.74 -40.94
N LEU A 7 -15.27 -9.49 -40.58
CA LEU A 7 -14.85 -9.69 -39.18
C LEU A 7 -14.37 -8.40 -38.55
N ASP A 8 -13.53 -7.63 -39.24
CA ASP A 8 -13.02 -6.34 -38.74
C ASP A 8 -14.17 -5.34 -38.52
N TYR A 9 -15.18 -5.34 -39.45
CA TYR A 9 -16.38 -4.52 -39.28
C TYR A 9 -17.24 -4.96 -38.09
N ALA A 10 -17.48 -6.27 -37.93
CA ALA A 10 -18.23 -6.82 -36.82
C ALA A 10 -17.54 -6.55 -35.48
N MET A 11 -16.20 -6.64 -35.42
CA MET A 11 -15.42 -6.30 -34.21
C MET A 11 -15.50 -4.81 -33.89
N CYS A 12 -15.49 -3.94 -34.92
CA CYS A 12 -15.62 -2.51 -34.71
C CYS A 12 -17.02 -2.14 -34.18
N GLN A 13 -18.08 -2.75 -34.70
CA GLN A 13 -19.43 -2.58 -34.17
C GLN A 13 -19.56 -3.08 -32.73
N LEU A 14 -18.97 -4.23 -32.41
CA LEU A 14 -18.99 -4.79 -31.09
C LEU A 14 -18.28 -3.86 -30.06
N ASP A 15 -17.15 -3.26 -30.45
CA ASP A 15 -16.42 -2.30 -29.63
C ASP A 15 -17.21 -0.99 -29.40
N GLN A 16 -18.07 -0.58 -30.38
CA GLN A 16 -18.95 0.59 -30.25
C GLN A 16 -20.18 0.31 -29.38
N ASP A 17 -20.85 -0.82 -29.62
CA ASP A 17 -22.09 -1.18 -28.93
C ASP A 17 -21.86 -1.72 -27.50
N SER A 18 -20.68 -2.30 -27.26
CA SER A 18 -20.30 -2.89 -25.98
C SER A 18 -18.84 -2.66 -25.67
N PRO A 19 -18.44 -1.45 -25.25
CA PRO A 19 -17.02 -1.07 -25.03
C PRO A 19 -16.26 -1.97 -24.05
N PHE A 20 -17.00 -2.61 -23.14
CA PHE A 20 -16.44 -3.52 -22.14
C PHE A 20 -16.50 -5.00 -22.53
N PHE A 21 -17.05 -5.34 -23.70
CA PHE A 21 -17.25 -6.73 -24.13
C PHE A 21 -15.97 -7.56 -24.07
N LYS A 22 -14.85 -7.04 -24.59
CA LYS A 22 -13.55 -7.73 -24.56
C LYS A 22 -13.07 -7.96 -23.14
N ALA A 23 -13.21 -6.94 -22.28
CA ALA A 23 -12.84 -7.04 -20.87
C ALA A 23 -13.73 -8.04 -20.12
N ASP A 24 -15.04 -8.03 -20.39
CA ASP A 24 -16.00 -8.96 -19.78
C ASP A 24 -15.77 -10.40 -20.26
N MET A 25 -15.50 -10.58 -21.56
CA MET A 25 -15.18 -11.90 -22.11
C MET A 25 -13.84 -12.40 -21.58
N TYR A 26 -12.84 -11.54 -21.52
CA TYR A 26 -11.56 -11.88 -20.89
C TYR A 26 -11.74 -12.27 -19.44
N LYS A 27 -12.49 -11.47 -18.67
CA LYS A 27 -12.87 -11.76 -17.28
C LYS A 27 -13.63 -13.07 -17.16
N LYS A 28 -14.60 -13.32 -18.02
CA LYS A 28 -15.45 -14.51 -17.99
C LYS A 28 -14.72 -15.81 -18.32
N TYR A 29 -13.77 -15.78 -19.28
CA TYR A 29 -13.16 -17.00 -19.81
C TYR A 29 -11.67 -17.17 -19.51
N PHE A 30 -10.98 -16.11 -19.11
CA PHE A 30 -9.52 -16.13 -18.90
C PHE A 30 -9.04 -15.71 -17.51
N THR A 31 -9.91 -15.10 -16.70
CA THR A 31 -9.47 -14.63 -15.37
C THR A 31 -9.94 -15.51 -14.22
N LEU A 32 -10.92 -16.38 -14.42
CA LEU A 32 -11.57 -17.04 -13.29
C LEU A 32 -10.89 -18.32 -12.78
N ASP A 33 -10.16 -19.09 -13.57
CA ASP A 33 -9.73 -20.41 -13.09
C ASP A 33 -8.25 -20.76 -13.24
N TYR A 34 -7.57 -20.31 -14.28
CA TYR A 34 -6.24 -20.84 -14.58
C TYR A 34 -5.08 -20.06 -13.92
N ASN A 35 -5.24 -18.75 -13.73
CA ASN A 35 -4.17 -17.89 -13.18
C ASN A 35 -4.23 -17.74 -11.65
N GLN A 36 -5.30 -18.17 -11.02
CA GLN A 36 -5.49 -18.14 -9.56
C GLN A 36 -5.43 -19.54 -8.95
N SER A 37 -5.43 -20.61 -9.76
CA SER A 37 -5.32 -21.97 -9.23
C SER A 37 -3.89 -22.25 -8.75
N LEU A 38 -3.80 -22.86 -7.59
CA LEU A 38 -2.52 -23.32 -7.07
C LEU A 38 -2.01 -24.52 -7.87
N THR A 39 -0.71 -24.56 -8.13
CA THR A 39 -0.01 -25.73 -8.66
C THR A 39 -0.01 -26.87 -7.63
N GLY A 40 0.31 -28.08 -8.07
CA GLY A 40 0.46 -29.20 -7.14
C GLY A 40 1.49 -28.94 -6.05
N GLY A 41 2.63 -28.33 -6.41
CA GLY A 41 3.69 -27.99 -5.44
C GLY A 41 3.25 -26.95 -4.42
N GLU A 42 2.49 -25.90 -4.84
CA GLU A 42 1.96 -24.89 -3.92
C GLU A 42 0.92 -25.48 -2.95
N LYS A 43 0.07 -26.41 -3.43
CA LYS A 43 -0.87 -27.12 -2.56
C LYS A 43 -0.17 -27.96 -1.52
N SER A 44 0.82 -28.77 -1.94
CA SER A 44 1.62 -29.58 -1.01
C SER A 44 2.35 -28.70 0.01
N TRP A 45 2.90 -27.57 -0.44
CA TRP A 45 3.55 -26.61 0.45
C TRP A 45 2.58 -26.07 1.52
N LEU A 46 1.36 -25.68 1.15
CA LEU A 46 0.35 -25.19 2.11
C LEU A 46 -0.12 -26.29 3.08
N GLU A 47 -0.25 -27.53 2.61
CA GLU A 47 -0.61 -28.68 3.46
C GLU A 47 0.47 -29.00 4.49
N GLU A 48 1.73 -28.90 4.12
CA GLU A 48 2.88 -29.18 4.98
C GLU A 48 3.20 -28.01 5.92
N HIS A 49 3.09 -26.76 5.42
CA HIS A 49 3.42 -25.56 6.17
C HIS A 49 2.36 -25.17 7.19
N GLY A 50 1.08 -25.32 6.83
CA GLY A 50 -0.07 -24.92 7.66
C GLY A 50 -0.39 -23.43 7.54
N ASP A 51 -0.65 -22.76 8.67
CA ASP A 51 -1.06 -21.36 8.71
C ASP A 51 0.13 -20.44 8.34
N ILE A 52 -0.12 -19.47 7.46
CA ILE A 52 0.86 -18.43 7.06
C ILE A 52 1.00 -17.42 8.21
N ARG A 53 2.19 -17.29 8.74
CA ARG A 53 2.49 -16.35 9.84
C ARG A 53 2.79 -14.98 9.24
N MET A 54 1.94 -14.00 9.56
CA MET A 54 1.96 -12.66 8.99
C MET A 54 2.33 -11.64 10.07
N GLY A 55 3.46 -10.94 9.89
CA GLY A 55 3.84 -9.81 10.72
C GLY A 55 3.34 -8.49 10.15
N PHE A 56 2.96 -7.56 11.03
CA PHE A 56 2.63 -6.18 10.66
C PHE A 56 3.08 -5.21 11.75
N LEU A 57 3.29 -3.93 11.37
CA LEU A 57 3.59 -2.86 12.32
C LEU A 57 2.31 -2.33 12.95
N ASN A 58 2.26 -2.29 14.29
CA ASN A 58 1.11 -1.83 15.08
C ASN A 58 1.07 -0.30 15.28
N ASN A 59 1.73 0.45 14.41
CA ASN A 59 1.81 1.91 14.46
C ASN A 59 0.98 2.60 13.38
N ASP A 60 0.20 1.84 12.61
CA ASP A 60 -0.65 2.36 11.53
C ASP A 60 -2.08 1.86 11.66
N PRO A 61 -2.97 2.64 12.29
CA PRO A 61 -4.38 2.25 12.45
C PRO A 61 -5.12 2.01 11.12
N ALA A 62 -4.64 2.56 10.01
CA ALA A 62 -5.18 2.26 8.68
C ALA A 62 -4.89 0.82 8.24
N ILE A 63 -3.81 0.24 8.74
CA ILE A 63 -3.45 -1.16 8.49
C ILE A 63 -4.29 -2.09 9.36
N PHE A 64 -4.34 -1.81 10.66
CA PHE A 64 -5.06 -2.64 11.61
C PHE A 64 -5.59 -1.79 12.76
N SER A 65 -6.88 -1.87 13.01
CA SER A 65 -7.55 -1.19 14.10
C SER A 65 -8.70 -2.04 14.64
N MET A 66 -9.11 -1.75 15.87
CA MET A 66 -10.32 -2.33 16.46
C MET A 66 -11.33 -1.21 16.69
N ASP A 67 -12.52 -1.35 16.12
CA ASP A 67 -13.65 -0.49 16.42
C ASP A 67 -14.07 -0.69 17.89
N GLU A 68 -13.82 0.29 18.74
CA GLU A 68 -14.09 0.22 20.18
C GLU A 68 -15.57 0.00 20.50
N THR A 69 -16.47 0.43 19.61
CA THR A 69 -17.93 0.31 19.81
C THR A 69 -18.44 -1.08 19.50
N THR A 70 -17.94 -1.68 18.41
CA THR A 70 -18.42 -2.97 17.90
C THR A 70 -17.48 -4.14 18.22
N GLY A 71 -16.22 -3.86 18.63
CA GLY A 71 -15.15 -4.85 18.79
C GLY A 71 -14.73 -5.50 17.48
N LYS A 72 -15.14 -4.94 16.33
CA LYS A 72 -14.83 -5.48 15.01
C LYS A 72 -13.44 -5.00 14.57
N LEU A 73 -12.66 -5.92 14.02
CA LEU A 73 -11.39 -5.58 13.37
C LEU A 73 -11.64 -4.83 12.06
N THR A 74 -10.92 -3.75 11.86
CA THR A 74 -11.00 -2.86 10.68
C THR A 74 -9.61 -2.54 10.15
N GLY A 75 -9.52 -2.04 8.93
CA GLY A 75 -8.26 -1.69 8.29
C GLY A 75 -7.93 -2.59 7.10
N MET A 76 -6.85 -2.31 6.43
CA MET A 76 -6.44 -3.00 5.20
C MET A 76 -6.07 -4.46 5.43
N LEU A 77 -5.45 -4.78 6.57
CA LEU A 77 -5.02 -6.16 6.87
C LEU A 77 -6.20 -7.10 7.08
N PRO A 78 -7.22 -6.80 7.92
CA PRO A 78 -8.41 -7.64 8.03
C PRO A 78 -9.16 -7.82 6.71
N GLU A 79 -9.25 -6.78 5.87
CA GLU A 79 -9.87 -6.86 4.55
C GLU A 79 -9.09 -7.81 3.62
N TYR A 80 -7.76 -7.70 3.60
CA TYR A 80 -6.93 -8.63 2.82
C TYR A 80 -7.08 -10.08 3.30
N VAL A 81 -6.99 -10.33 4.60
CA VAL A 81 -7.13 -11.67 5.18
C VAL A 81 -8.48 -12.29 4.84
N SER A 82 -9.56 -11.50 4.99
CA SER A 82 -10.92 -11.93 4.64
C SER A 82 -11.04 -12.33 3.17
N TYR A 83 -10.46 -11.54 2.28
CA TYR A 83 -10.44 -11.82 0.85
C TYR A 83 -9.55 -13.02 0.51
N ALA A 84 -8.30 -13.01 1.00
CA ALA A 84 -7.29 -14.01 0.62
C ALA A 84 -7.66 -15.41 1.07
N LYS A 85 -8.42 -15.54 2.17
CA LYS A 85 -8.91 -16.80 2.72
C LYS A 85 -9.53 -17.70 1.66
N ASP A 86 -10.37 -17.16 0.78
CA ASP A 86 -11.19 -17.93 -0.15
C ASP A 86 -10.93 -17.58 -1.64
N CYS A 87 -9.95 -16.70 -1.94
CA CYS A 87 -9.71 -16.21 -3.30
C CYS A 87 -9.08 -17.24 -4.26
N LEU A 88 -8.50 -18.33 -3.74
CA LEU A 88 -7.80 -19.36 -4.51
C LEU A 88 -8.66 -20.60 -4.79
N GLY A 89 -9.95 -20.42 -4.94
CA GLY A 89 -10.90 -21.49 -5.30
C GLY A 89 -11.13 -22.49 -4.16
N ASN A 90 -10.74 -23.75 -4.35
CA ASN A 90 -10.99 -24.83 -3.38
C ASN A 90 -9.93 -24.89 -2.25
N GLN A 91 -9.01 -23.93 -2.19
CA GLN A 91 -7.99 -23.86 -1.15
C GLN A 91 -8.27 -22.69 -0.22
N THR A 92 -8.32 -22.95 1.07
CA THR A 92 -8.51 -21.91 2.09
C THR A 92 -7.15 -21.56 2.67
N LEU A 93 -6.72 -20.28 2.50
CA LEU A 93 -5.55 -19.76 3.18
C LEU A 93 -5.90 -19.43 4.63
N LYS A 94 -5.02 -19.78 5.54
CA LYS A 94 -5.13 -19.42 6.94
C LYS A 94 -3.93 -18.55 7.31
N PHE A 95 -4.20 -17.54 8.13
CA PHE A 95 -3.19 -16.60 8.58
C PHE A 95 -3.13 -16.57 10.11
N ASN A 96 -1.92 -16.63 10.63
CA ASN A 96 -1.62 -16.31 12.02
C ASN A 96 -0.97 -14.92 12.05
N ILE A 97 -1.67 -13.93 12.62
CA ILE A 97 -1.29 -12.51 12.56
C ILE A 97 -0.55 -12.15 13.84
N GLN A 98 0.60 -11.49 13.70
CA GLN A 98 1.46 -11.06 14.80
C GLN A 98 1.83 -9.59 14.62
N ASP A 99 1.62 -8.79 15.64
CA ASP A 99 2.00 -7.37 15.68
C ASP A 99 3.43 -7.17 16.16
N TYR A 100 4.04 -6.09 15.67
CA TYR A 100 5.37 -5.63 16.04
C TYR A 100 5.33 -4.11 16.22
N ASP A 101 6.07 -3.63 17.21
CA ASP A 101 6.24 -2.20 17.44
C ASP A 101 7.43 -1.62 16.68
N ASP A 102 8.37 -2.47 16.28
CA ASP A 102 9.61 -2.09 15.60
C ASP A 102 9.79 -2.86 14.28
N TYR A 103 10.21 -2.12 13.22
CA TYR A 103 10.40 -2.69 11.88
C TYR A 103 11.58 -3.65 11.81
N ASP A 104 12.67 -3.36 12.51
CA ASP A 104 13.87 -4.21 12.46
C ASP A 104 13.65 -5.50 13.26
N GLU A 105 12.88 -5.47 14.35
CA GLU A 105 12.44 -6.68 15.06
C GLU A 105 11.56 -7.56 14.15
N MET A 106 10.58 -6.96 13.46
CA MET A 106 9.74 -7.67 12.50
C MET A 106 10.55 -8.28 11.36
N LEU A 107 11.54 -7.54 10.85
CA LEU A 107 12.43 -8.03 9.81
C LEU A 107 13.32 -9.20 10.31
N GLN A 108 13.82 -9.13 11.55
CA GLN A 108 14.55 -10.23 12.17
C GLN A 108 13.66 -11.48 12.31
N ALA A 109 12.41 -11.32 12.74
CA ALA A 109 11.45 -12.42 12.82
C ALA A 109 11.24 -13.10 11.45
N LEU A 110 11.18 -12.31 10.35
CA LEU A 110 11.14 -12.84 9.00
C LEU A 110 12.41 -13.63 8.66
N GLN A 111 13.59 -13.07 8.97
CA GLN A 111 14.86 -13.73 8.69
C GLN A 111 15.05 -15.03 9.50
N ASN A 112 14.50 -15.08 10.71
CA ASN A 112 14.55 -16.25 11.59
C ASN A 112 13.45 -17.27 11.31
N HIS A 113 12.58 -17.07 10.31
CA HIS A 113 11.39 -17.88 10.05
C HIS A 113 10.40 -17.95 11.24
N GLU A 114 10.34 -16.92 12.06
CA GLU A 114 9.33 -16.76 13.09
C GLU A 114 8.00 -16.27 12.47
N ILE A 115 8.10 -15.44 11.42
CA ILE A 115 7.01 -15.10 10.51
C ILE A 115 7.39 -15.46 9.07
N ASP A 116 6.39 -15.62 8.20
CA ASP A 116 6.57 -16.02 6.80
C ASP A 116 6.46 -14.81 5.86
N MET A 117 5.71 -13.81 6.24
CA MET A 117 5.53 -12.59 5.45
C MET A 117 5.35 -11.34 6.31
N ILE A 118 5.66 -10.20 5.72
CA ILE A 118 5.40 -8.88 6.28
C ILE A 118 4.26 -8.21 5.50
N PHE A 119 3.28 -7.70 6.20
CA PHE A 119 2.21 -6.84 5.71
C PHE A 119 2.44 -5.41 6.25
N TYR A 120 3.02 -4.49 5.56
CA TYR A 120 3.58 -4.41 4.22
C TYR A 120 5.02 -3.86 4.21
N ALA A 121 5.64 -3.80 3.01
CA ALA A 121 6.91 -3.14 2.75
C ALA A 121 6.76 -2.15 1.59
N GLY A 122 7.52 -1.07 1.62
CA GLY A 122 7.64 -0.14 0.51
C GLY A 122 8.43 -0.77 -0.64
N ARG A 123 8.04 -0.46 -1.89
CA ARG A 123 8.73 -0.99 -3.05
C ARG A 123 10.12 -0.38 -3.21
N ASN A 124 11.13 -1.07 -2.71
CA ASN A 124 12.54 -0.76 -2.89
C ASN A 124 13.33 -2.06 -3.11
N PRO A 125 13.57 -2.46 -4.38
CA PRO A 125 14.29 -3.68 -4.69
C PRO A 125 15.71 -3.73 -4.12
N ASP A 126 16.42 -2.60 -4.09
CA ASP A 126 17.79 -2.53 -3.60
C ASP A 126 17.89 -2.81 -2.10
N ILE A 127 16.93 -2.30 -1.32
CA ILE A 127 16.84 -2.58 0.12
C ILE A 127 16.39 -4.02 0.34
N ALA A 128 15.43 -4.51 -0.45
CA ALA A 128 14.96 -5.89 -0.35
C ALA A 128 16.10 -6.88 -0.54
N GLU A 129 16.91 -6.71 -1.59
CA GLU A 129 18.08 -7.54 -1.84
C GLU A 129 19.09 -7.46 -0.70
N LYS A 130 19.45 -6.24 -0.27
CA LYS A 130 20.43 -6.03 0.83
C LYS A 130 19.97 -6.64 2.16
N LYS A 131 18.67 -6.55 2.46
CA LYS A 131 18.08 -7.07 3.71
C LYS A 131 17.60 -8.52 3.57
N GLY A 132 17.77 -9.17 2.41
CA GLY A 132 17.53 -10.59 2.18
C GLY A 132 16.06 -11.00 2.15
N TYR A 133 15.17 -10.13 1.65
CA TYR A 133 13.76 -10.45 1.42
C TYR A 133 13.35 -10.22 -0.04
N ALA A 134 12.26 -10.84 -0.46
CA ALA A 134 11.66 -10.65 -1.77
C ALA A 134 10.31 -9.94 -1.65
N LEU A 135 10.02 -9.06 -2.63
CA LEU A 135 8.78 -8.30 -2.70
C LEU A 135 7.79 -8.99 -3.65
N THR A 136 6.52 -9.02 -3.26
CA THR A 136 5.43 -9.39 -4.16
C THR A 136 5.22 -8.35 -5.27
N ASN A 137 4.30 -8.62 -6.18
CA ASN A 137 3.68 -7.58 -6.98
C ASN A 137 3.07 -6.52 -6.05
N THR A 138 2.81 -5.33 -6.62
CA THR A 138 2.18 -4.24 -5.89
C THR A 138 0.81 -4.66 -5.35
N ALA A 139 0.62 -4.55 -4.05
CA ALA A 139 -0.63 -4.86 -3.38
C ALA A 139 -1.61 -3.67 -3.46
N TRP A 140 -1.12 -2.45 -3.25
CA TRP A 140 -1.86 -1.22 -3.50
C TRP A 140 -0.92 -0.06 -3.79
N THR A 141 -1.51 1.02 -4.28
CA THR A 141 -0.82 2.28 -4.53
C THR A 141 -1.48 3.41 -3.77
N TYR A 142 -0.70 4.42 -3.41
CA TYR A 142 -1.21 5.63 -2.78
C TYR A 142 -0.41 6.86 -3.23
N ASN A 143 -1.05 8.03 -3.18
CA ASN A 143 -0.45 9.28 -3.57
C ASN A 143 -0.10 10.11 -2.33
N LEU A 144 1.02 10.80 -2.39
CA LEU A 144 1.47 11.74 -1.37
C LEU A 144 1.37 13.17 -1.86
N MET A 145 1.19 14.05 -0.90
CA MET A 145 1.26 15.49 -1.08
C MET A 145 2.48 16.00 -0.32
N ALA A 146 3.23 16.90 -0.95
CA ALA A 146 4.22 17.72 -0.27
C ALA A 146 3.54 18.99 0.23
N VAL A 147 3.57 19.24 1.52
CA VAL A 147 3.14 20.49 2.14
C VAL A 147 4.36 21.37 2.34
N THR A 148 4.34 22.58 1.78
CA THR A 148 5.49 23.47 1.69
C THR A 148 5.05 24.93 1.65
N ASP A 149 5.91 25.85 2.04
CA ASP A 149 5.75 27.31 1.86
C ASP A 149 6.43 27.79 0.56
N GLU A 150 7.20 26.95 -0.13
CA GLU A 150 7.86 27.29 -1.38
C GLU A 150 6.87 27.58 -2.52
N LYS A 151 7.04 28.72 -3.20
CA LYS A 151 6.17 29.13 -4.31
C LYS A 151 6.25 28.18 -5.51
N ASN A 152 7.43 27.67 -5.80
CA ASN A 152 7.73 26.84 -6.98
C ASN A 152 8.39 25.53 -6.53
N PHE A 153 7.62 24.69 -5.82
CA PHE A 153 8.09 23.36 -5.44
C PHE A 153 8.27 22.50 -6.69
N ASP A 154 9.48 21.94 -6.85
CA ASP A 154 9.84 21.01 -7.93
C ASP A 154 10.50 19.77 -7.32
N GLU A 155 9.81 18.65 -7.31
CA GLU A 155 10.26 17.38 -6.71
C GLU A 155 11.59 16.84 -7.30
N GLY A 156 12.07 17.39 -8.42
CA GLY A 156 13.38 17.10 -9.00
C GLY A 156 14.55 17.70 -8.23
N ASN A 157 14.30 18.69 -7.36
CA ASN A 157 15.34 19.32 -6.56
C ASN A 157 15.76 18.47 -5.35
N GLY A 158 16.93 18.76 -4.80
CA GLY A 158 17.42 18.16 -3.56
C GLY A 158 16.85 18.89 -2.35
N TYR A 159 15.75 18.36 -1.77
CA TYR A 159 15.08 18.91 -0.61
C TYR A 159 15.41 18.15 0.66
N THR A 160 15.32 18.84 1.80
CA THR A 160 15.16 18.21 3.10
C THR A 160 13.67 18.00 3.35
N VAL A 161 13.25 16.75 3.38
CA VAL A 161 11.84 16.35 3.40
C VAL A 161 11.51 15.68 4.72
N ALA A 162 10.59 16.28 5.47
CA ALA A 162 10.12 15.70 6.72
C ALA A 162 9.08 14.59 6.44
N VAL A 163 9.28 13.44 7.06
CA VAL A 163 8.45 12.24 6.90
C VAL A 163 8.08 11.68 8.27
N PRO A 164 6.93 11.01 8.42
CA PRO A 164 6.55 10.39 9.70
C PRO A 164 7.62 9.39 10.14
N LYS A 165 8.09 9.51 11.37
CA LYS A 165 9.18 8.71 11.94
C LYS A 165 8.94 7.21 11.83
N GLU A 166 7.71 6.78 12.07
CA GLU A 166 7.35 5.36 12.16
C GLU A 166 6.96 4.72 10.81
N LYS A 167 6.98 5.48 9.71
CA LYS A 167 6.63 4.99 8.36
C LYS A 167 7.85 4.48 7.60
N GLU A 168 8.51 3.45 8.13
CA GLU A 168 9.76 2.91 7.55
C GLU A 168 9.57 2.43 6.10
N ALA A 169 8.46 1.76 5.80
CA ALA A 169 8.13 1.34 4.43
C ALA A 169 8.06 2.52 3.45
N LEU A 170 7.53 3.66 3.90
CA LEU A 170 7.49 4.90 3.10
C LEU A 170 8.90 5.46 2.89
N LYS A 171 9.73 5.56 3.94
CA LYS A 171 11.10 6.07 3.84
C LYS A 171 11.94 5.24 2.88
N GLN A 172 11.85 3.92 2.93
CA GLN A 172 12.54 3.01 2.01
C GLN A 172 12.16 3.28 0.56
N GLN A 173 10.88 3.50 0.29
CA GLN A 173 10.42 3.79 -1.05
C GLN A 173 10.81 5.20 -1.51
N LEU A 174 10.74 6.20 -0.65
CA LEU A 174 11.15 7.57 -0.96
C LEU A 174 12.64 7.63 -1.30
N THR A 175 13.49 6.93 -0.55
CA THR A 175 14.92 6.83 -0.83
C THR A 175 15.21 6.25 -2.22
N PHE A 176 14.40 5.31 -2.69
CA PHE A 176 14.49 4.77 -4.05
C PHE A 176 13.92 5.73 -5.10
N SER A 177 12.77 6.31 -4.82
CA SER A 177 12.05 7.16 -5.79
C SER A 177 12.67 8.55 -5.94
N TYR A 178 13.20 9.10 -4.85
CA TYR A 178 13.78 10.45 -4.77
C TYR A 178 15.16 10.42 -4.08
N PRO A 179 16.17 9.82 -4.72
CA PRO A 179 17.49 9.64 -4.11
C PRO A 179 18.21 10.96 -3.81
N GLN A 180 17.75 12.08 -4.38
CA GLN A 180 18.26 13.42 -4.14
C GLN A 180 17.73 14.07 -2.86
N TRP A 181 16.67 13.50 -2.24
CA TRP A 181 16.08 14.05 -1.03
C TRP A 181 16.82 13.61 0.23
N ASN A 182 16.93 14.53 1.19
CA ASN A 182 17.39 14.23 2.53
C ASN A 182 16.16 14.04 3.44
N LEU A 183 15.92 12.83 3.92
CA LEU A 183 14.76 12.55 4.76
C LEU A 183 15.08 12.84 6.23
N VAL A 184 14.17 13.53 6.90
CA VAL A 184 14.22 13.83 8.34
C VAL A 184 12.89 13.41 8.98
N ASP A 185 12.95 12.94 10.21
CA ASP A 185 11.77 12.42 10.91
C ASP A 185 10.98 13.52 11.59
N TYR A 186 9.64 13.32 11.67
CA TYR A 186 8.76 14.09 12.56
C TYR A 186 7.83 13.14 13.32
N ASP A 187 7.43 13.53 14.53
CA ASP A 187 6.51 12.77 15.39
C ASP A 187 5.05 13.27 15.27
N SER A 188 4.82 14.54 14.88
CA SER A 188 3.50 15.13 14.68
C SER A 188 3.45 16.10 13.50
N PHE A 189 2.26 16.36 12.96
CA PHE A 189 2.09 17.35 11.89
C PHE A 189 2.41 18.78 12.34
N GLU A 190 2.20 19.10 13.60
CA GLU A 190 2.58 20.37 14.20
C GLU A 190 4.09 20.54 14.16
N GLU A 191 4.84 19.53 14.58
CA GLU A 191 6.29 19.52 14.49
C GLU A 191 6.77 19.67 13.04
N ALA A 192 6.15 18.93 12.11
CA ALA A 192 6.49 19.03 10.68
C ALA A 192 6.30 20.45 10.14
N ALA A 193 5.20 21.12 10.51
CA ALA A 193 4.95 22.52 10.14
C ALA A 193 5.97 23.49 10.78
N GLU A 194 6.33 23.26 12.03
CA GLU A 194 7.39 24.01 12.70
C GLU A 194 8.76 23.81 12.03
N MET A 195 9.04 22.61 11.53
CA MET A 195 10.30 22.34 10.82
C MET A 195 10.43 23.19 9.55
N ILE A 196 9.35 23.41 8.79
CA ILE A 196 9.36 24.32 7.65
C ILE A 196 9.58 25.76 8.12
N THR A 197 8.78 26.23 9.10
CA THR A 197 8.85 27.59 9.62
C THR A 197 10.25 27.94 10.15
N ASN A 198 10.96 26.95 10.71
CA ASN A 198 12.31 27.08 11.24
C ASN A 198 13.42 26.71 10.24
N GLU A 199 13.10 26.57 8.96
CA GLU A 199 14.03 26.22 7.87
C GLU A 199 14.80 24.89 8.12
N LYS A 200 14.20 23.95 8.88
CA LYS A 200 14.78 22.62 9.11
C LYS A 200 14.35 21.59 8.07
N ALA A 201 13.26 21.85 7.38
CA ALA A 201 12.77 21.08 6.25
C ALA A 201 12.16 22.02 5.20
N ASP A 202 12.23 21.63 3.93
CA ASP A 202 11.66 22.37 2.80
C ASP A 202 10.19 21.99 2.57
N CYS A 203 9.82 20.78 2.94
CA CYS A 203 8.44 20.29 2.91
C CYS A 203 8.28 19.12 3.87
N PHE A 204 7.02 18.76 4.17
CA PHE A 204 6.68 17.49 4.79
C PHE A 204 5.65 16.72 3.96
N LEU A 205 5.65 15.40 4.09
CA LEU A 205 4.79 14.53 3.31
C LEU A 205 3.62 14.01 4.14
N MET A 206 2.45 13.93 3.49
CA MET A 206 1.25 13.34 4.06
C MET A 206 0.33 12.77 2.97
N GLY A 207 -0.68 12.01 3.38
CA GLY A 207 -1.72 11.54 2.49
C GLY A 207 -2.57 12.68 1.91
N ALA A 208 -3.13 12.48 0.72
CA ALA A 208 -3.91 13.51 0.04
C ALA A 208 -5.15 13.97 0.84
N SER A 209 -5.81 13.04 1.56
CA SER A 209 -6.96 13.36 2.41
C SER A 209 -6.60 14.29 3.58
N GLN A 210 -5.42 14.08 4.17
CA GLN A 210 -4.91 14.87 5.28
C GLN A 210 -4.43 16.25 4.82
N ALA A 211 -3.83 16.33 3.62
CA ALA A 211 -3.28 17.58 3.07
C ALA A 211 -4.34 18.65 2.82
N MET A 212 -5.59 18.28 2.58
CA MET A 212 -6.71 19.23 2.38
C MET A 212 -6.91 20.19 3.58
N VAL A 213 -6.50 19.80 4.78
CA VAL A 213 -6.59 20.64 5.97
C VAL A 213 -5.64 21.84 5.85
N TYR A 214 -4.48 21.66 5.20
CA TYR A 214 -3.45 22.67 5.04
C TYR A 214 -3.69 23.60 3.83
N ASP A 215 -4.46 23.18 2.83
CA ASP A 215 -4.77 24.00 1.66
C ASP A 215 -5.53 25.32 1.99
N ASN A 216 -6.16 25.37 3.17
CA ASN A 216 -6.84 26.55 3.66
C ASN A 216 -5.92 27.48 4.50
N ASN A 217 -4.69 27.08 4.76
CA ASN A 217 -3.70 27.88 5.45
C ASN A 217 -2.96 28.76 4.44
N ARG A 218 -2.87 30.07 4.71
CA ARG A 218 -2.21 31.03 3.79
C ARG A 218 -0.69 30.84 3.73
N ASP A 219 -0.10 30.18 4.72
CA ASP A 219 1.35 30.03 4.86
C ASP A 219 1.89 28.77 4.18
N PHE A 220 1.03 27.77 3.94
CA PHE A 220 1.39 26.53 3.30
C PHE A 220 0.50 26.25 2.08
N LYS A 221 1.03 25.42 1.18
CA LYS A 221 0.29 24.83 0.06
C LYS A 221 0.61 23.34 -0.06
N SER A 222 -0.34 22.58 -0.57
CA SER A 222 -0.18 21.16 -0.84
C SER A 222 0.09 20.94 -2.33
N VAL A 223 1.16 20.25 -2.66
CA VAL A 223 1.56 19.93 -4.03
C VAL A 223 1.57 18.41 -4.20
N PRO A 224 0.78 17.85 -5.12
CA PRO A 224 0.80 16.40 -5.36
C PRO A 224 2.14 15.97 -5.93
N LEU A 225 2.70 14.88 -5.38
CA LEU A 225 3.87 14.24 -5.98
C LEU A 225 3.46 13.51 -7.27
N THR A 226 4.34 13.53 -8.26
CA THR A 226 4.06 12.85 -9.55
C THR A 226 4.25 11.35 -9.47
N LYS A 227 5.11 10.87 -8.57
CA LYS A 227 5.33 9.45 -8.37
C LYS A 227 4.36 8.88 -7.36
N THR A 228 3.65 7.85 -7.79
CA THR A 228 2.78 7.05 -6.93
C THR A 228 3.62 6.13 -6.06
N MET A 229 3.28 6.05 -4.78
CA MET A 229 3.89 5.10 -3.85
C MET A 229 3.26 3.72 -4.01
N GLU A 230 4.09 2.68 -3.92
CA GLU A 230 3.66 1.29 -4.07
C GLU A 230 3.95 0.50 -2.80
N ALA A 231 2.94 -0.19 -2.30
CA ALA A 231 3.07 -1.12 -1.19
C ALA A 231 3.04 -2.56 -1.70
N CYS A 232 3.95 -3.38 -1.18
CA CYS A 232 4.10 -4.80 -1.50
C CYS A 232 4.05 -5.61 -0.20
N PHE A 233 3.81 -6.91 -0.29
CA PHE A 233 4.18 -7.81 0.81
C PHE A 233 5.64 -8.23 0.66
N ALA A 234 6.27 -8.56 1.78
CA ALA A 234 7.63 -9.10 1.77
C ALA A 234 7.64 -10.52 2.30
N VAL A 235 8.44 -11.38 1.68
CA VAL A 235 8.74 -12.73 2.16
C VAL A 235 10.25 -12.88 2.26
N LYS A 236 10.74 -13.82 3.06
CA LYS A 236 12.19 -14.10 3.11
C LYS A 236 12.69 -14.47 1.72
N GLY A 237 13.90 -14.03 1.39
CA GLY A 237 14.55 -14.38 0.13
C GLY A 237 14.71 -15.90 -0.02
N GLY A 238 14.33 -16.43 -1.20
CA GLY A 238 14.33 -17.87 -1.48
C GLY A 238 12.98 -18.57 -1.23
N GLU A 239 12.00 -17.91 -0.61
CA GLU A 239 10.64 -18.46 -0.40
C GLU A 239 9.75 -18.27 -1.65
N GLU A 240 10.22 -18.82 -2.78
CA GLU A 240 9.57 -18.65 -4.11
C GLU A 240 8.14 -19.20 -4.14
N THR A 241 7.86 -20.27 -3.42
CA THR A 241 6.53 -20.90 -3.39
C THR A 241 5.52 -19.97 -2.70
N LEU A 242 5.86 -19.43 -1.53
CA LEU A 242 5.02 -18.48 -0.82
C LEU A 242 4.85 -17.19 -1.63
N LEU A 243 5.94 -16.68 -2.21
CA LEU A 243 5.90 -15.50 -3.09
C LEU A 243 4.92 -15.69 -4.25
N SER A 244 4.95 -16.87 -4.88
CA SER A 244 4.02 -17.21 -5.96
C SER A 244 2.56 -17.26 -5.50
N ILE A 245 2.30 -17.89 -4.35
CA ILE A 245 0.97 -17.98 -3.75
C ILE A 245 0.42 -16.57 -3.48
N LEU A 246 1.19 -15.71 -2.82
CA LEU A 246 0.78 -14.34 -2.50
C LEU A 246 0.54 -13.50 -3.78
N ASN A 247 1.39 -13.64 -4.80
CA ASN A 247 1.18 -12.97 -6.09
C ASN A 247 -0.11 -13.42 -6.78
N LYS A 248 -0.54 -14.67 -6.60
CA LYS A 248 -1.83 -15.16 -7.12
C LYS A 248 -3.01 -14.53 -6.37
N THR A 249 -2.92 -14.35 -5.04
CA THR A 249 -3.95 -13.62 -4.30
C THR A 249 -4.07 -12.18 -4.79
N LEU A 250 -2.95 -11.48 -4.95
CA LEU A 250 -2.94 -10.09 -5.44
C LEU A 250 -3.50 -9.95 -6.85
N LYS A 251 -3.19 -10.90 -7.74
CA LYS A 251 -3.69 -10.88 -9.12
C LYS A 251 -5.21 -10.99 -9.21
N GLY A 252 -5.83 -11.75 -8.30
CA GLY A 252 -7.28 -11.91 -8.24
C GLY A 252 -7.99 -10.85 -7.41
N MET A 253 -7.28 -10.01 -6.71
CA MET A 253 -7.86 -9.01 -5.82
C MET A 253 -8.60 -7.93 -6.61
N PRO A 254 -9.83 -7.58 -6.19
CA PRO A 254 -10.56 -6.48 -6.81
C PRO A 254 -9.77 -5.18 -6.78
N SER A 255 -9.74 -4.47 -7.90
CA SER A 255 -9.04 -3.18 -7.98
C SER A 255 -9.58 -2.21 -6.92
N GLY A 256 -8.68 -1.59 -6.19
CA GLY A 256 -9.02 -0.59 -5.17
C GLY A 256 -9.56 -1.13 -3.86
N MET A 257 -9.62 -2.45 -3.64
CA MET A 257 -10.15 -3.04 -2.37
C MET A 257 -9.40 -2.48 -1.15
N LEU A 258 -8.07 -2.58 -1.13
CA LEU A 258 -7.26 -2.09 -0.01
C LEU A 258 -7.23 -0.55 0.07
N THR A 259 -7.19 0.13 -1.07
CA THR A 259 -7.24 1.60 -1.12
C THR A 259 -8.59 2.14 -0.63
N SER A 260 -9.69 1.43 -0.87
CA SER A 260 -11.00 1.79 -0.33
C SER A 260 -11.06 1.61 1.19
N ALA A 261 -10.44 0.57 1.73
CA ALA A 261 -10.32 0.37 3.18
C ALA A 261 -9.51 1.51 3.83
N LEU A 262 -8.41 1.94 3.19
CA LEU A 262 -7.65 3.11 3.61
C LEU A 262 -8.50 4.39 3.59
N ALA A 263 -9.24 4.65 2.52
CA ALA A 263 -10.08 5.84 2.39
C ALA A 263 -11.23 5.87 3.43
N ILE A 264 -11.79 4.71 3.78
CA ILE A 264 -12.80 4.61 4.84
C ILE A 264 -12.18 5.00 6.17
N TYR A 265 -11.01 4.46 6.50
CA TYR A 265 -10.27 4.83 7.71
C TYR A 265 -9.99 6.34 7.76
N ASP A 266 -9.41 6.91 6.70
CA ASP A 266 -9.11 8.35 6.60
C ASP A 266 -10.36 9.23 6.79
N SER A 267 -11.54 8.72 6.42
CA SER A 267 -12.80 9.44 6.57
C SER A 267 -13.43 9.33 7.97
N THR A 268 -13.10 8.26 8.71
CA THR A 268 -13.67 7.94 10.04
C THR A 268 -12.74 8.31 11.19
N ALA A 269 -11.44 8.42 10.93
CA ALA A 269 -10.49 8.90 11.92
C ALA A 269 -10.91 10.31 12.39
N ASP A 270 -11.02 10.49 13.71
CA ASP A 270 -11.38 11.78 14.29
C ASP A 270 -10.47 12.86 13.72
N LYS A 271 -11.08 13.72 12.91
CA LYS A 271 -10.39 14.87 12.36
C LYS A 271 -10.17 15.80 13.55
N VAL A 272 -8.98 15.78 14.14
CA VAL A 272 -8.50 16.93 14.92
C VAL A 272 -8.52 18.08 13.93
N THR A 273 -9.59 18.86 13.92
CA THR A 273 -9.70 20.00 13.04
C THR A 273 -8.76 21.06 13.55
N PHE A 274 -8.14 21.82 12.63
CA PHE A 274 -7.36 23.02 12.98
C PHE A 274 -8.15 23.95 13.89
N LEU A 275 -9.47 23.95 13.83
CA LEU A 275 -10.37 24.68 14.74
C LEU A 275 -10.32 24.15 16.18
N ASP A 276 -10.10 22.86 16.38
CA ASP A 276 -9.96 22.27 17.71
C ASP A 276 -8.58 22.61 18.29
N PHE A 277 -7.52 22.57 17.48
CA PHE A 277 -6.19 23.03 17.86
C PHE A 277 -6.16 24.52 18.24
N VAL A 278 -6.85 25.39 17.48
CA VAL A 278 -6.92 26.83 17.81
C VAL A 278 -7.74 27.08 19.07
N LYS A 279 -8.77 26.28 19.35
CA LYS A 279 -9.57 26.41 20.59
C LYS A 279 -8.81 25.97 21.83
N ASP A 280 -7.97 24.96 21.73
CA ASP A 280 -7.21 24.42 22.86
C ASP A 280 -5.95 25.24 23.19
N ASN A 281 -5.53 26.14 22.30
CA ASN A 281 -4.35 27.00 22.45
C ASN A 281 -4.67 28.51 22.55
N MET A 282 -5.94 28.91 22.70
CA MET A 282 -6.37 30.27 23.06
C MET A 282 -6.94 30.31 24.49
#